data_0d73f477ad6a1870037e8f1f31440225
#
_entry.id   0d73f477ad6a1870037e8f1f31440225
#
_cell.length_a   1.000
_cell.length_b   1.000
_cell.length_c   1.000
_cell.angle_alpha   90.00
_cell.angle_beta   90.00
_cell.angle_gamma   90.00
#
_symmetry.space_group_name_H-M   'P 1'
#
loop_
_entity.id
_entity.type
_entity.pdbx_description
1 polymer ?
#
loop_
_entity_poly.entity_id
_entity_poly.type
_entity_poly.pdbx_seq_one_letter_code
_entity_poly.pdbx_strand_id
1 'polypeptide(L)'
;MKQTFQRVVGVAAATSIALLVVAGCSNDDSSDSAASSSTVSMAESATTSGSAAAVAPVELTAADGSTVRLTGPIAAKYAAATEKQKTDLGKPLTGEGASGTGANGVVFQQFDGGVITAKNADDATPAYITWGKIRDAWNVKRDESGAPAADGKGGSQGPLGVATSDETEEGTVKTSTFEHGKITWDSATNKVEVTV
;
A
#
# COMPACT_ATOMS: atom_id res chain seq x y z
N MET A 1 33.57 -32.28 4.52
CA MET A 1 33.09 -32.13 5.91
C MET A 1 31.58 -31.97 5.85
N LYS A 2 30.85 -33.00 6.35
CA LYS A 2 29.39 -33.04 6.37
C LYS A 2 28.92 -32.38 7.66
N GLN A 3 28.18 -31.29 7.60
CA GLN A 3 27.48 -30.75 8.78
C GLN A 3 25.99 -31.06 8.66
N THR A 4 25.55 -31.87 9.61
CA THR A 4 24.18 -32.29 9.81
C THR A 4 23.48 -31.22 10.66
N PHE A 5 22.47 -30.54 10.13
CA PHE A 5 21.61 -29.64 10.92
C PHE A 5 20.37 -30.39 11.42
N GLN A 6 20.28 -30.50 12.75
CA GLN A 6 19.16 -31.08 13.48
C GLN A 6 17.93 -30.16 13.40
N ARG A 7 16.80 -30.79 13.09
CA ARG A 7 15.46 -30.19 13.16
C ARG A 7 15.00 -30.15 14.61
N VAL A 8 14.67 -28.99 15.12
CA VAL A 8 13.92 -28.83 16.38
C VAL A 8 12.46 -28.62 16.01
N VAL A 9 11.63 -29.54 16.45
CA VAL A 9 10.17 -29.50 16.41
C VAL A 9 9.70 -28.80 17.69
N GLY A 10 9.05 -27.66 17.58
CA GLY A 10 8.41 -26.92 18.69
C GLY A 10 6.90 -26.97 18.57
N VAL A 11 6.29 -27.47 19.64
CA VAL A 11 4.88 -27.82 19.83
C VAL A 11 3.98 -26.58 19.99
N ALA A 12 2.73 -26.70 19.51
CA ALA A 12 1.62 -25.79 19.61
C ALA A 12 1.21 -25.43 21.04
N ALA A 13 0.70 -24.19 21.22
CA ALA A 13 -0.20 -23.85 22.33
C ALA A 13 -1.36 -23.00 21.78
N ALA A 14 -2.53 -23.60 21.79
CA ALA A 14 -3.80 -22.95 21.54
C ALA A 14 -4.25 -22.21 22.82
N THR A 15 -4.60 -20.93 22.70
CA THR A 15 -5.31 -20.19 23.75
C THR A 15 -6.60 -19.60 23.18
N SER A 16 -7.72 -20.18 23.62
CA SER A 16 -9.07 -19.72 23.41
C SER A 16 -9.35 -18.53 24.33
N ILE A 17 -9.90 -17.45 23.84
CA ILE A 17 -10.46 -16.37 24.68
C ILE A 17 -11.93 -16.16 24.31
N ALA A 18 -12.74 -16.19 25.37
CA ALA A 18 -14.19 -16.18 25.39
C ALA A 18 -14.80 -14.82 25.03
N LEU A 19 -15.97 -14.90 24.36
CA LEU A 19 -16.92 -13.80 24.17
C LEU A 19 -17.57 -13.39 25.49
N LEU A 20 -17.66 -12.10 25.74
CA LEU A 20 -18.60 -11.49 26.68
C LEU A 20 -19.61 -10.63 25.91
N VAL A 21 -20.84 -11.14 25.85
CA VAL A 21 -22.03 -10.41 25.42
C VAL A 21 -22.62 -9.74 26.66
N VAL A 22 -22.78 -8.42 26.64
CA VAL A 22 -23.59 -7.70 27.60
C VAL A 22 -24.79 -7.11 26.89
N ALA A 23 -25.94 -7.76 27.07
CA ALA A 23 -27.25 -7.22 26.78
C ALA A 23 -27.74 -6.49 28.02
N GLY A 24 -28.07 -5.22 27.89
CA GLY A 24 -28.75 -4.44 28.94
C GLY A 24 -29.98 -3.77 28.34
N CYS A 25 -31.13 -4.43 28.45
CA CYS A 25 -32.45 -3.81 28.39
C CYS A 25 -32.83 -3.34 29.79
N SER A 26 -33.30 -2.13 29.90
CA SER A 26 -34.19 -1.75 31.01
C SER A 26 -35.25 -0.80 30.48
N ASN A 27 -36.46 -1.33 30.49
CA ASN A 27 -37.71 -0.65 30.38
C ASN A 27 -38.02 -0.07 31.76
N ASP A 28 -38.55 1.10 31.87
CA ASP A 28 -39.63 1.39 32.81
C ASP A 28 -40.40 2.63 32.42
N ASP A 29 -41.68 2.44 32.56
CA ASP A 29 -42.89 3.15 32.33
C ASP A 29 -43.06 4.35 33.27
N SER A 30 -43.67 5.44 32.83
CA SER A 30 -44.87 6.06 33.42
C SER A 30 -45.11 7.47 32.90
N SER A 31 -46.27 7.58 32.24
CA SER A 31 -47.20 8.65 32.05
C SER A 31 -46.97 10.01 32.76
N ASP A 32 -47.08 11.16 32.06
CA ASP A 32 -48.24 12.05 32.14
C ASP A 32 -48.26 13.15 31.12
N SER A 33 -49.45 13.61 30.79
CA SER A 33 -49.87 14.54 29.75
C SER A 33 -49.46 15.98 30.01
N ALA A 34 -49.15 16.75 28.92
CA ALA A 34 -49.83 17.99 28.56
C ALA A 34 -49.19 18.68 27.34
N ALA A 35 -50.01 18.88 26.38
CA ALA A 35 -50.13 19.86 25.29
C ALA A 35 -49.03 20.90 25.02
N SER A 36 -48.86 21.07 23.73
CA SER A 36 -48.68 22.31 22.95
C SER A 36 -47.31 22.67 22.46
N SER A 37 -47.36 22.81 21.18
CA SER A 37 -46.65 23.74 20.31
C SER A 37 -45.64 23.15 19.33
N SER A 38 -46.12 23.02 18.12
CA SER A 38 -45.40 22.81 16.89
C SER A 38 -44.31 23.88 16.69
N THR A 39 -43.07 23.46 16.64
CA THR A 39 -42.05 24.12 15.89
C THR A 39 -41.35 23.07 15.04
N VAL A 40 -41.69 23.03 13.77
CA VAL A 40 -40.95 22.33 12.73
C VAL A 40 -39.56 22.94 12.66
N SER A 41 -38.63 22.37 13.38
CA SER A 41 -37.21 22.58 13.16
C SER A 41 -36.84 21.75 11.94
N MET A 42 -36.70 22.39 10.80
CA MET A 42 -36.04 21.80 9.64
C MET A 42 -34.64 21.42 10.09
N ALA A 43 -34.43 20.13 10.27
CA ALA A 43 -33.09 19.58 10.35
C ALA A 43 -32.43 19.79 8.99
N GLU A 44 -31.65 20.84 8.93
CA GLU A 44 -30.64 21.05 7.90
C GLU A 44 -29.77 19.80 7.90
N SER A 45 -29.92 18.97 6.88
CA SER A 45 -28.99 17.89 6.59
C SER A 45 -27.66 18.52 6.28
N ALA A 46 -26.83 18.69 7.30
CA ALA A 46 -25.43 18.95 7.13
C ALA A 46 -24.85 17.77 6.35
N THR A 47 -24.75 17.94 5.05
CA THR A 47 -23.89 17.12 4.20
C THR A 47 -22.48 17.32 4.73
N THR A 48 -22.05 16.45 5.61
CA THR A 48 -20.64 16.37 6.01
C THR A 48 -19.89 15.94 4.77
N SER A 49 -19.43 16.90 3.98
CA SER A 49 -18.33 16.69 3.05
C SER A 49 -17.17 16.17 3.91
N GLY A 50 -16.98 14.86 3.90
CA GLY A 50 -15.84 14.23 4.52
C GLY A 50 -14.59 14.74 3.81
N SER A 51 -14.02 15.84 4.32
CA SER A 51 -12.64 16.18 4.03
C SER A 51 -11.83 15.02 4.52
N ALA A 52 -11.25 14.23 3.61
CA ALA A 52 -10.30 13.19 3.97
C ALA A 52 -9.27 13.84 4.90
N ALA A 53 -9.15 13.31 6.11
CA ALA A 53 -8.20 13.85 7.07
C ALA A 53 -6.81 13.78 6.43
N ALA A 54 -6.12 14.90 6.35
CA ALA A 54 -4.78 14.97 5.78
C ALA A 54 -3.88 13.93 6.47
N VAL A 55 -3.21 13.10 5.68
CA VAL A 55 -2.34 12.06 6.20
C VAL A 55 -1.14 12.70 6.89
N ALA A 56 -0.87 12.31 8.14
CA ALA A 56 0.28 12.81 8.86
C ALA A 56 1.58 12.40 8.13
N PRO A 57 2.54 13.33 7.97
CA PRO A 57 3.82 12.99 7.39
C PRO A 57 4.57 11.94 8.22
N VAL A 58 5.35 11.09 7.54
CA VAL A 58 6.22 10.09 8.18
C VAL A 58 7.67 10.47 7.93
N GLU A 59 8.48 10.56 8.99
CA GLU A 59 9.90 10.85 8.90
C GLU A 59 10.70 9.56 9.06
N LEU A 60 11.63 9.33 8.14
CA LEU A 60 12.49 8.15 8.08
C LEU A 60 13.96 8.56 7.99
N THR A 61 14.83 7.73 8.55
CA THR A 61 16.28 7.91 8.42
C THR A 61 16.81 7.08 7.26
N ALA A 62 17.39 7.73 6.27
CA ALA A 62 18.06 7.10 5.14
C ALA A 62 19.40 6.42 5.52
N ALA A 63 20.00 5.71 4.58
CA ALA A 63 21.28 5.02 4.83
C ALA A 63 22.44 5.97 5.12
N ASP A 64 22.41 7.15 4.53
CA ASP A 64 23.40 8.23 4.73
C ASP A 64 23.17 9.06 6.02
N GLY A 65 22.15 8.71 6.80
CA GLY A 65 21.77 9.40 8.04
C GLY A 65 20.89 10.63 7.84
N SER A 66 20.56 11.00 6.61
CA SER A 66 19.63 12.11 6.32
C SER A 66 18.18 11.73 6.66
N THR A 67 17.34 12.74 6.88
CA THR A 67 15.90 12.55 7.11
C THR A 67 15.14 12.66 5.80
N VAL A 68 14.36 11.63 5.47
CA VAL A 68 13.39 11.62 4.37
C VAL A 68 11.99 11.78 4.94
N ARG A 69 11.25 12.77 4.46
CA ARG A 69 9.88 13.03 4.88
C ARG A 69 8.91 12.57 3.82
N LEU A 70 8.16 11.53 4.13
CA LEU A 70 7.05 11.05 3.30
C LEU A 70 5.81 11.91 3.56
N THR A 71 5.05 12.20 2.52
CA THR A 71 3.79 12.98 2.57
C THR A 71 2.73 12.34 1.70
N GLY A 72 1.49 12.76 1.87
CA GLY A 72 0.36 12.34 1.03
C GLY A 72 0.16 10.82 0.96
N PRO A 73 -0.21 10.29 -0.21
CA PRO A 73 -0.51 8.87 -0.39
C PRO A 73 0.70 7.97 -0.11
N ILE A 74 1.93 8.45 -0.31
CA ILE A 74 3.15 7.69 -0.01
C ILE A 74 3.28 7.50 1.51
N ALA A 75 3.04 8.55 2.31
CA ALA A 75 3.05 8.46 3.76
C ALA A 75 1.94 7.54 4.28
N ALA A 76 0.72 7.66 3.73
CA ALA A 76 -0.41 6.81 4.06
C ALA A 76 -0.08 5.33 3.84
N LYS A 77 0.48 5.01 2.67
CA LYS A 77 0.86 3.65 2.33
C LYS A 77 1.94 3.09 3.24
N TYR A 78 2.99 3.88 3.50
CA TYR A 78 4.07 3.45 4.40
C TYR A 78 3.57 3.26 5.84
N ALA A 79 2.73 4.15 6.35
CA ALA A 79 2.14 4.03 7.68
C ALA A 79 1.27 2.77 7.83
N ALA A 80 0.49 2.44 6.79
CA ALA A 80 -0.36 1.25 6.75
C ALA A 80 0.40 -0.07 6.47
N ALA A 81 1.65 0.01 6.04
CA ALA A 81 2.46 -1.18 5.74
C ALA A 81 2.74 -1.99 7.01
N THR A 82 2.74 -3.31 6.87
CA THR A 82 3.13 -4.22 7.95
C THR A 82 4.61 -4.07 8.30
N GLU A 83 5.01 -4.50 9.49
CA GLU A 83 6.44 -4.45 9.89
C GLU A 83 7.32 -5.30 8.94
N LYS A 84 6.77 -6.41 8.41
CA LYS A 84 7.47 -7.19 7.38
C LYS A 84 7.66 -6.38 6.11
N GLN A 85 6.64 -5.70 5.62
CA GLN A 85 6.73 -4.87 4.41
C GLN A 85 7.70 -3.70 4.60
N LYS A 86 7.72 -3.06 5.77
CA LYS A 86 8.69 -2.00 6.10
C LYS A 86 10.12 -2.54 6.13
N THR A 87 10.31 -3.73 6.69
CA THR A 87 11.62 -4.42 6.70
C THR A 87 12.08 -4.75 5.28
N ASP A 88 11.18 -5.29 4.45
CA ASP A 88 11.47 -5.66 3.06
C ASP A 88 11.72 -4.43 2.17
N LEU A 89 11.03 -3.32 2.41
CA LEU A 89 11.32 -2.04 1.76
C LEU A 89 12.71 -1.52 2.12
N GLY A 90 13.12 -1.70 3.36
CA GLY A 90 14.40 -1.17 3.85
C GLY A 90 14.39 0.35 4.05
N LYS A 91 15.54 0.98 3.87
CA LYS A 91 15.70 2.42 4.05
C LYS A 91 15.28 3.19 2.81
N PRO A 92 14.73 4.42 2.99
CA PRO A 92 14.44 5.29 1.86
C PRO A 92 15.75 5.73 1.20
N LEU A 93 15.73 5.80 -0.13
CA LEU A 93 16.82 6.35 -0.92
C LEU A 93 16.76 7.88 -0.91
N THR A 94 17.91 8.50 -1.16
CA THR A 94 18.12 9.95 -1.24
C THR A 94 18.81 10.32 -2.55
N GLY A 95 18.80 11.61 -2.89
CA GLY A 95 19.45 12.12 -4.10
C GLY A 95 18.52 12.13 -5.32
N GLU A 96 19.13 12.33 -6.48
CA GLU A 96 18.39 12.47 -7.74
C GLU A 96 17.65 11.18 -8.11
N GLY A 97 16.37 11.33 -8.44
CA GLY A 97 15.50 10.19 -8.81
C GLY A 97 15.05 9.29 -7.66
N ALA A 98 15.44 9.58 -6.41
CA ALA A 98 15.00 8.80 -5.24
C ALA A 98 13.54 9.02 -4.89
N SER A 99 13.05 10.25 -5.09
CA SER A 99 11.65 10.62 -4.87
C SER A 99 11.24 11.76 -5.77
N GLY A 100 9.93 11.99 -5.90
CA GLY A 100 9.42 13.13 -6.65
C GLY A 100 8.12 12.85 -7.37
N THR A 101 7.84 13.71 -8.34
CA THR A 101 6.71 13.58 -9.26
C THR A 101 7.24 13.37 -10.67
N GLY A 102 6.86 12.26 -11.27
CA GLY A 102 7.18 11.99 -12.68
C GLY A 102 6.43 12.90 -13.64
N ALA A 103 6.88 12.95 -14.91
CA ALA A 103 6.26 13.76 -15.96
C ALA A 103 4.76 13.42 -16.20
N ASN A 104 4.34 12.20 -15.84
CA ASN A 104 2.97 11.71 -15.91
C ASN A 104 2.14 12.01 -14.64
N GLY A 105 2.66 12.81 -13.69
CA GLY A 105 1.99 13.16 -12.44
C GLY A 105 2.13 12.11 -11.33
N VAL A 106 2.67 10.94 -11.60
CA VAL A 106 2.89 9.87 -10.61
C VAL A 106 3.89 10.32 -9.57
N VAL A 107 3.50 10.24 -8.29
CA VAL A 107 4.40 10.50 -7.17
C VAL A 107 5.02 9.19 -6.68
N PHE A 108 6.27 9.27 -6.23
CA PHE A 108 6.99 8.09 -5.80
C PHE A 108 8.06 8.38 -4.73
N GLN A 109 8.40 7.35 -3.96
CA GLN A 109 9.59 7.26 -3.12
C GLN A 109 10.24 5.90 -3.31
N GLN A 110 11.51 5.90 -3.64
CA GLN A 110 12.32 4.69 -3.74
C GLN A 110 12.93 4.30 -2.39
N PHE A 111 13.04 3.01 -2.17
CA PHE A 111 13.67 2.37 -1.01
C PHE A 111 14.68 1.34 -1.51
N ASP A 112 15.54 0.85 -0.61
CA ASP A 112 16.52 -0.19 -0.94
C ASP A 112 15.87 -1.40 -1.64
N GLY A 113 14.79 -1.93 -1.06
CA GLY A 113 14.10 -3.13 -1.54
C GLY A 113 12.95 -2.89 -2.50
N GLY A 114 12.42 -1.65 -2.63
CA GLY A 114 11.20 -1.40 -3.40
C GLY A 114 10.95 0.06 -3.73
N VAL A 115 9.76 0.33 -4.21
CA VAL A 115 9.26 1.68 -4.47
C VAL A 115 7.79 1.76 -4.06
N ILE A 116 7.39 2.86 -3.45
CA ILE A 116 5.98 3.21 -3.26
C ILE A 116 5.60 4.22 -4.32
N THR A 117 4.50 3.97 -5.03
CA THR A 117 3.99 4.86 -6.08
C THR A 117 2.51 5.13 -5.90
N ALA A 118 2.08 6.33 -6.27
CA ALA A 118 0.67 6.70 -6.39
C ALA A 118 0.46 7.50 -7.67
N LYS A 119 -0.74 7.38 -8.26
CA LYS A 119 -1.09 8.02 -9.54
C LYS A 119 -0.96 9.54 -9.52
N ASN A 120 -1.18 10.15 -8.37
CA ASN A 120 -1.01 11.59 -8.12
C ASN A 120 -0.72 11.84 -6.63
N ALA A 121 -0.59 13.10 -6.23
CA ALA A 121 -0.27 13.51 -4.86
C ALA A 121 -1.48 13.67 -3.93
N ASP A 122 -2.70 13.40 -4.39
CA ASP A 122 -3.91 13.57 -3.58
C ASP A 122 -3.93 12.54 -2.45
N ASP A 123 -4.21 12.97 -1.22
CA ASP A 123 -4.21 12.12 -0.02
C ASP A 123 -5.15 10.92 -0.12
N ALA A 124 -6.23 11.03 -0.90
CA ALA A 124 -7.20 9.97 -1.15
C ALA A 124 -6.76 8.98 -2.24
N THR A 125 -5.68 9.27 -2.98
CA THR A 125 -5.19 8.39 -4.05
C THR A 125 -4.55 7.15 -3.45
N PRO A 126 -4.95 5.93 -3.86
CA PRO A 126 -4.26 4.72 -3.43
C PRO A 126 -2.79 4.71 -3.87
N ALA A 127 -1.92 4.27 -2.97
CA ALA A 127 -0.52 4.03 -3.26
C ALA A 127 -0.19 2.54 -3.09
N TYR A 128 0.76 2.04 -3.88
CA TYR A 128 1.11 0.63 -3.94
C TYR A 128 2.62 0.44 -3.86
N ILE A 129 3.02 -0.72 -3.34
CA ILE A 129 4.41 -1.13 -3.23
C ILE A 129 4.76 -2.06 -4.39
N THR A 130 5.84 -1.76 -5.08
CA THR A 130 6.44 -2.65 -6.09
C THR A 130 7.87 -2.96 -5.68
N TRP A 131 8.26 -4.23 -5.61
CA TRP A 131 9.58 -4.66 -5.14
C TRP A 131 10.16 -5.85 -5.90
N GLY A 132 11.41 -6.19 -5.57
CA GLY A 132 12.10 -7.38 -6.03
C GLY A 132 12.10 -7.55 -7.54
N LYS A 133 11.89 -8.78 -8.00
CA LYS A 133 11.91 -9.16 -9.43
C LYS A 133 10.83 -8.47 -10.25
N ILE A 134 9.68 -8.20 -9.63
CA ILE A 134 8.59 -7.47 -10.31
C ILE A 134 9.02 -6.02 -10.56
N ARG A 135 9.61 -5.33 -9.56
CA ARG A 135 10.16 -3.97 -9.75
C ARG A 135 11.24 -3.96 -10.81
N ASP A 136 12.16 -4.92 -10.77
CA ASP A 136 13.24 -5.00 -11.74
C ASP A 136 12.71 -5.12 -13.17
N ALA A 137 11.69 -5.96 -13.40
CA ALA A 137 11.05 -6.14 -14.69
C ALA A 137 10.22 -4.92 -15.13
N TRP A 138 9.58 -4.23 -14.18
CA TRP A 138 8.82 -3.01 -14.42
C TRP A 138 9.73 -1.84 -14.83
N ASN A 139 10.94 -1.76 -14.26
CA ASN A 139 11.92 -0.72 -14.61
C ASN A 139 12.62 -0.95 -15.94
N VAL A 140 12.47 -2.11 -16.59
CA VAL A 140 13.02 -2.33 -17.94
C VAL A 140 12.37 -1.36 -18.91
N LYS A 141 13.20 -0.63 -19.66
CA LYS A 141 12.72 0.24 -20.72
C LYS A 141 12.10 -0.55 -21.84
N ARG A 142 10.90 -0.15 -22.26
CA ARG A 142 10.11 -0.80 -23.30
C ARG A 142 9.59 0.20 -24.30
N ASP A 143 9.42 -0.23 -25.55
CA ASP A 143 8.71 0.52 -26.58
C ASP A 143 7.18 0.44 -26.37
N GLU A 144 6.42 1.07 -27.28
CA GLU A 144 4.95 1.11 -27.22
C GLU A 144 4.30 -0.27 -27.38
N SER A 145 5.00 -1.25 -27.98
CA SER A 145 4.52 -2.63 -28.10
C SER A 145 4.75 -3.47 -26.83
N GLY A 146 5.45 -2.91 -25.85
CA GLY A 146 5.86 -3.61 -24.63
C GLY A 146 7.15 -4.40 -24.76
N ALA A 147 7.83 -4.36 -25.91
CA ALA A 147 9.12 -5.00 -26.10
C ALA A 147 10.26 -4.21 -25.46
N PRO A 148 11.27 -4.86 -24.85
CA PRO A 148 12.44 -4.16 -24.32
C PRO A 148 13.15 -3.33 -25.40
N ALA A 149 13.38 -2.03 -25.12
CA ALA A 149 14.01 -1.09 -26.03
C ALA A 149 14.87 -0.07 -25.29
N ALA A 150 16.06 0.23 -25.78
CA ALA A 150 17.01 1.13 -25.12
C ALA A 150 16.52 2.58 -25.06
N ASP A 151 15.76 3.01 -26.04
CA ASP A 151 15.12 4.32 -26.18
C ASP A 151 13.70 4.37 -25.60
N GLY A 152 13.21 3.24 -25.08
CA GLY A 152 11.90 3.12 -24.45
C GLY A 152 11.83 3.78 -23.07
N LYS A 153 10.65 3.64 -22.43
CA LYS A 153 10.37 4.13 -21.07
C LYS A 153 10.16 2.96 -20.12
N GLY A 154 10.56 3.14 -18.87
CA GLY A 154 10.39 2.14 -17.80
C GLY A 154 9.61 2.71 -16.62
N GLY A 155 9.27 1.83 -15.67
CA GLY A 155 8.50 2.19 -14.50
C GLY A 155 7.14 2.78 -14.87
N SER A 156 6.67 3.76 -14.12
CA SER A 156 5.37 4.41 -14.35
C SER A 156 5.25 5.19 -15.65
N GLN A 157 6.38 5.49 -16.30
CA GLN A 157 6.40 6.16 -17.60
C GLN A 157 6.49 5.18 -18.77
N GLY A 158 6.68 3.89 -18.49
CA GLY A 158 6.68 2.82 -19.48
C GLY A 158 5.26 2.38 -19.89
N PRO A 159 5.15 1.42 -20.80
CA PRO A 159 3.87 0.98 -21.36
C PRO A 159 2.94 0.33 -20.31
N LEU A 160 3.47 -0.21 -19.22
CA LEU A 160 2.65 -0.75 -18.14
C LEU A 160 1.95 0.33 -17.29
N GLY A 161 2.48 1.56 -17.23
CA GLY A 161 1.95 2.60 -16.37
C GLY A 161 2.27 2.41 -14.89
N VAL A 162 1.49 3.07 -14.01
CA VAL A 162 1.67 2.99 -12.55
C VAL A 162 1.06 1.70 -11.97
N ALA A 163 1.59 1.22 -10.85
CA ALA A 163 1.02 0.09 -10.13
C ALA A 163 -0.41 0.37 -9.65
N THR A 164 -1.28 -0.63 -9.77
CA THR A 164 -2.68 -0.59 -9.35
C THR A 164 -3.03 -1.63 -8.29
N SER A 165 -2.05 -2.46 -7.90
CA SER A 165 -2.15 -3.35 -6.74
C SER A 165 -0.82 -3.48 -6.02
N ASP A 166 -0.87 -3.86 -4.75
CA ASP A 166 0.29 -4.48 -4.11
C ASP A 166 0.55 -5.86 -4.70
N GLU A 167 1.72 -6.41 -4.40
CA GLU A 167 2.05 -7.78 -4.74
C GLU A 167 1.11 -8.74 -4.02
N THR A 168 0.46 -9.61 -4.78
CA THR A 168 -0.30 -10.76 -4.27
C THR A 168 0.52 -12.03 -4.46
N GLU A 169 0.31 -13.04 -3.61
CA GLU A 169 1.00 -14.32 -3.68
C GLU A 169 -0.01 -15.46 -3.72
N GLU A 170 0.12 -16.32 -4.74
CA GLU A 170 -0.66 -17.54 -4.89
C GLU A 170 0.31 -18.71 -5.16
N GLY A 171 0.49 -19.54 -4.16
CA GLY A 171 1.50 -20.60 -4.21
C GLY A 171 2.91 -20.03 -4.32
N THR A 172 3.60 -20.32 -5.43
CA THR A 172 4.94 -19.81 -5.73
C THR A 172 4.93 -18.56 -6.61
N VAL A 173 3.74 -18.17 -7.10
CA VAL A 173 3.59 -17.07 -8.05
C VAL A 173 3.20 -15.79 -7.33
N LYS A 174 3.99 -14.76 -7.52
CA LYS A 174 3.73 -13.40 -7.09
C LYS A 174 3.29 -12.54 -8.26
N THR A 175 2.32 -11.67 -8.04
CA THR A 175 1.71 -10.85 -9.09
C THR A 175 1.51 -9.43 -8.61
N SER A 176 1.89 -8.44 -9.43
CA SER A 176 1.45 -7.05 -9.30
C SER A 176 0.76 -6.62 -10.59
N THR A 177 -0.32 -5.86 -10.45
CA THR A 177 -1.05 -5.26 -11.57
C THR A 177 -0.67 -3.80 -11.75
N PHE A 178 -0.75 -3.35 -12.99
CA PHE A 178 -0.43 -2.01 -13.45
C PHE A 178 -1.58 -1.47 -14.31
N GLU A 179 -1.56 -0.20 -14.67
CA GLU A 179 -2.65 0.40 -15.47
C GLU A 179 -2.92 -0.33 -16.78
N HIS A 180 -1.87 -0.85 -17.43
CA HIS A 180 -1.95 -1.45 -18.76
C HIS A 180 -1.44 -2.89 -18.80
N GLY A 181 -1.41 -3.58 -17.66
CA GLY A 181 -0.99 -4.97 -17.65
C GLY A 181 -0.62 -5.51 -16.29
N LYS A 182 0.20 -6.54 -16.27
CA LYS A 182 0.67 -7.20 -15.05
C LYS A 182 2.07 -7.79 -15.21
N ILE A 183 2.74 -7.97 -14.09
CA ILE A 183 3.99 -8.73 -13.99
C ILE A 183 3.78 -9.84 -12.98
N THR A 184 4.19 -11.05 -13.34
CA THR A 184 4.25 -12.20 -12.45
C THR A 184 5.68 -12.67 -12.27
N TRP A 185 5.99 -13.17 -11.08
CA TRP A 185 7.24 -13.84 -10.77
C TRP A 185 6.98 -15.15 -10.05
N ASP A 186 7.40 -16.24 -10.65
CA ASP A 186 7.37 -17.55 -10.01
C ASP A 186 8.67 -17.80 -9.24
N SER A 187 8.59 -17.85 -7.93
CA SER A 187 9.73 -18.02 -7.03
C SER A 187 10.37 -19.43 -7.11
N ALA A 188 9.62 -20.46 -7.54
CA ALA A 188 10.13 -21.80 -7.69
C ALA A 188 11.02 -21.97 -8.94
N THR A 189 10.62 -21.31 -10.04
CA THR A 189 11.34 -21.37 -11.33
C THR A 189 12.20 -20.15 -11.59
N ASN A 190 12.08 -19.11 -10.77
CA ASN A 190 12.67 -17.77 -10.96
C ASN A 190 12.28 -17.12 -12.29
N LYS A 191 11.14 -17.48 -12.86
CA LYS A 191 10.64 -16.95 -14.11
C LYS A 191 9.83 -15.69 -13.88
N VAL A 192 10.11 -14.64 -14.68
CA VAL A 192 9.31 -13.41 -14.71
C VAL A 192 8.56 -13.36 -16.03
N GLU A 193 7.27 -13.04 -15.97
CA GLU A 193 6.43 -12.80 -17.15
C GLU A 193 5.84 -11.40 -17.07
N VAL A 194 5.89 -10.69 -18.20
CA VAL A 194 5.33 -9.36 -18.38
C VAL A 194 4.23 -9.43 -19.42
N THR A 195 3.04 -8.95 -19.05
CA THR A 195 1.90 -8.82 -19.95
C THR A 195 1.53 -7.34 -20.02
N VAL A 196 1.52 -6.77 -21.22
CA VAL A 196 1.09 -5.41 -21.54
C VAL A 196 -0.22 -5.45 -22.27
#